data_22224035514eadb633d2a646afc0a54b
#
_entry.id   22224035514eadb633d2a646afc0a54b
#
_cell.length_a   1.000
_cell.length_b   1.000
_cell.length_c   1.000
_cell.angle_alpha   90.00
_cell.angle_beta   90.00
_cell.angle_gamma   90.00
#
_symmetry.space_group_name_H-M   'P 1'
#
loop_
_entity.id
_entity.type
_entity.pdbx_description
1 polymer ?
#
loop_
_entity_poly.entity_id
_entity_poly.type
_entity_poly.pdbx_seq_one_letter_code
_entity_poly.pdbx_strand_id
1 'polypeptide(L)'
;VEEGAEEKEVPAEEAEEPVEEAALVPEESTAENQENETSEATNTVDTYIEDGLYEENGEVYYYKDGEMVTNKIVEFEAEDGTTFAHYFDYDGTMLKNAYHYYVSGYDDNDDYFAGEIRVDDNGYLCTGWYSEDGYWRYYGEEDYFLCTSEIIEDNGKQYYVDSYGNMVTNTTVVKDGVTYVADSAGVLSVKDMTDKTEWVKSGEDWYLYVDGELIKENYYEYSGKTYYFDQEGHMETGIFEDKTGKRCMAEPSGAVITNPTKGWNKSSEADIWYYYKSNAEGDLYPVDNEMLNLQGKKYYIDWNGRMKTGAFYYDGSTYFANTNGEIQEKASWYIDSKGNWYYVKQDGKVVTDDIYKIENKSYIFDGDGVMQKGTVWYNGKMYLTDNNGAVISTNGWYLKKGDWYYINKDSSIVTDEFKEIDGKLYYFEYDGVMKTGDFYIYDSETGTSKRYYADENGKITRNDWYQVGVD
;
A
#
# COMPACT_ATOMS: atom_id res chain seq x y z
N VAL A 1 -4.31 10.97 46.42
CA VAL A 1 -4.28 9.58 46.85
C VAL A 1 -3.91 8.82 45.59
N GLU A 2 -2.63 8.46 45.47
CA GLU A 2 -2.03 7.63 44.43
C GLU A 2 -2.46 6.18 44.69
N GLU A 3 -2.94 5.50 43.69
CA GLU A 3 -2.97 4.06 43.66
C GLU A 3 -2.19 3.57 42.43
N GLY A 4 -1.13 2.81 42.74
CA GLY A 4 -0.17 2.28 41.80
C GLY A 4 -0.74 1.16 40.94
N ALA A 5 -0.31 1.16 39.69
CA ALA A 5 -0.50 0.04 38.77
C ALA A 5 0.58 -1.02 39.07
N GLU A 6 0.15 -2.21 39.50
CA GLU A 6 0.96 -3.42 39.56
C GLU A 6 1.18 -3.96 38.12
N GLU A 7 2.42 -3.97 37.67
CA GLU A 7 2.86 -4.77 36.56
C GLU A 7 2.78 -6.27 36.93
N LYS A 8 1.94 -7.03 36.23
CA LYS A 8 1.99 -8.48 36.28
C LYS A 8 2.98 -8.99 35.25
N GLU A 9 4.08 -9.52 35.73
CA GLU A 9 5.02 -10.34 34.97
C GLU A 9 4.28 -11.55 34.37
N VAL A 10 4.43 -11.73 33.05
CA VAL A 10 4.06 -12.94 32.33
C VAL A 10 5.18 -13.96 32.53
N PRO A 11 4.91 -15.22 32.88
CA PRO A 11 5.97 -16.22 33.01
C PRO A 11 6.57 -16.50 31.64
N ALA A 12 7.89 -16.37 31.52
CA ALA A 12 8.67 -16.85 30.40
C ALA A 12 8.56 -18.37 30.35
N GLU A 13 7.94 -18.91 29.31
CA GLU A 13 8.06 -20.31 28.92
C GLU A 13 9.46 -20.48 28.29
N GLU A 14 10.21 -21.43 28.78
CA GLU A 14 11.55 -21.74 28.32
C GLU A 14 11.48 -22.13 26.83
N ALA A 15 12.14 -21.34 25.99
CA ALA A 15 12.39 -21.71 24.60
C ALA A 15 13.32 -22.93 24.62
N GLU A 16 12.84 -24.06 24.11
CA GLU A 16 13.67 -25.19 23.75
C GLU A 16 14.63 -24.74 22.63
N GLU A 17 15.94 -24.93 22.87
CA GLU A 17 16.97 -24.66 21.86
C GLU A 17 16.71 -25.55 20.62
N PRO A 18 16.88 -25.03 19.39
CA PRO A 18 16.75 -25.83 18.19
C PRO A 18 17.87 -26.87 18.18
N VAL A 19 17.48 -28.11 18.00
CA VAL A 19 18.39 -29.24 17.79
C VAL A 19 19.18 -28.95 16.51
N GLU A 20 20.51 -28.86 16.62
CA GLU A 20 21.45 -28.84 15.49
C GLU A 20 21.26 -30.13 14.67
N GLU A 21 20.53 -30.08 13.60
CA GLU A 21 20.46 -31.16 12.62
C GLU A 21 21.53 -30.92 11.56
N ALA A 22 22.40 -31.91 11.45
CA ALA A 22 23.62 -31.90 10.67
C ALA A 22 23.32 -31.74 9.16
N ALA A 23 23.85 -30.68 8.56
CA ALA A 23 23.90 -30.51 7.12
C ALA A 23 24.64 -31.71 6.48
N LEU A 24 23.89 -32.48 5.68
CA LEU A 24 24.47 -33.49 4.80
C LEU A 24 25.09 -32.78 3.60
N VAL A 25 26.41 -32.63 3.64
CA VAL A 25 27.22 -32.25 2.48
C VAL A 25 27.41 -33.49 1.64
N PRO A 26 27.10 -33.51 0.31
CA PRO A 26 27.46 -34.62 -0.56
C PRO A 26 28.97 -34.70 -0.71
N GLU A 27 29.51 -35.91 -0.61
CA GLU A 27 30.94 -36.23 -0.78
C GLU A 27 31.41 -35.83 -2.20
N GLU A 28 32.51 -35.05 -2.24
CA GLU A 28 33.28 -34.80 -3.45
C GLU A 28 33.78 -36.11 -4.08
N SER A 29 33.35 -36.43 -5.28
CA SER A 29 34.01 -37.44 -6.10
C SER A 29 35.21 -36.82 -6.82
N THR A 30 36.42 -37.14 -6.35
CA THR A 30 37.68 -36.83 -7.02
C THR A 30 37.79 -37.61 -8.32
N ALA A 31 37.72 -36.91 -9.46
CA ALA A 31 38.13 -37.46 -10.75
C ALA A 31 39.59 -37.09 -11.05
N GLU A 32 40.43 -38.12 -11.18
CA GLU A 32 41.81 -38.01 -11.61
C GLU A 32 41.95 -37.53 -13.06
N ASN A 33 42.84 -36.53 -13.23
CA ASN A 33 43.32 -36.05 -14.53
C ASN A 33 44.05 -37.18 -15.32
N GLN A 34 43.60 -37.42 -16.54
CA GLN A 34 44.49 -37.96 -17.60
C GLN A 34 44.37 -37.06 -18.82
N GLU A 35 45.44 -36.34 -19.11
CA GLU A 35 45.68 -35.66 -20.38
C GLU A 35 45.78 -36.71 -21.48
N ASN A 36 45.07 -36.52 -22.62
CA ASN A 36 45.62 -36.90 -23.92
C ASN A 36 44.93 -36.13 -25.08
N GLU A 37 45.73 -35.92 -26.08
CA GLU A 37 45.72 -35.02 -27.20
C GLU A 37 44.55 -35.16 -28.21
N THR A 38 44.15 -34.00 -28.72
CA THR A 38 43.72 -33.63 -30.10
C THR A 38 42.95 -34.61 -30.96
N SER A 39 41.69 -34.25 -31.28
CA SER A 39 41.18 -34.16 -32.65
C SER A 39 39.88 -33.34 -32.70
N GLU A 40 39.84 -32.33 -33.59
CA GLU A 40 38.62 -31.59 -33.93
C GLU A 40 37.53 -32.52 -34.44
N ALA A 41 36.45 -32.63 -33.67
CA ALA A 41 35.16 -33.07 -34.18
C ALA A 41 34.14 -32.26 -33.40
N THR A 42 33.41 -31.38 -34.07
CA THR A 42 32.22 -30.73 -33.59
C THR A 42 31.16 -31.78 -33.26
N ASN A 43 31.23 -32.32 -32.05
CA ASN A 43 30.12 -33.02 -31.43
C ASN A 43 29.49 -32.04 -30.44
N THR A 44 28.31 -31.52 -30.73
CA THR A 44 27.38 -31.07 -29.73
C THR A 44 27.03 -32.29 -28.89
N VAL A 45 27.79 -32.49 -27.81
CA VAL A 45 27.37 -33.37 -26.74
C VAL A 45 26.25 -32.60 -26.04
N ASP A 46 25.01 -32.99 -26.28
CA ASP A 46 23.92 -32.70 -25.37
C ASP A 46 24.34 -33.28 -24.03
N THR A 47 24.91 -32.45 -23.17
CA THR A 47 25.18 -32.81 -21.78
C THR A 47 23.82 -32.87 -21.07
N TYR A 48 23.27 -34.09 -21.02
CA TYR A 48 22.10 -34.37 -20.20
C TYR A 48 22.47 -34.01 -18.75
N ILE A 49 21.75 -33.03 -18.16
CA ILE A 49 21.88 -32.69 -16.75
C ILE A 49 20.97 -33.65 -16.00
N GLU A 50 21.51 -34.40 -15.04
CA GLU A 50 20.72 -35.29 -14.19
C GLU A 50 19.75 -34.47 -13.31
N ASP A 51 18.63 -35.08 -12.92
CA ASP A 51 17.66 -34.47 -12.04
C ASP A 51 18.29 -34.20 -10.66
N GLY A 52 18.12 -32.99 -10.13
CA GLY A 52 18.67 -32.66 -8.83
C GLY A 52 18.89 -31.16 -8.61
N LEU A 53 19.32 -30.85 -7.40
CA LEU A 53 19.72 -29.50 -7.00
C LEU A 53 21.19 -29.25 -7.39
N TYR A 54 21.45 -28.10 -7.98
CA TYR A 54 22.78 -27.65 -8.40
C TYR A 54 23.07 -26.27 -7.83
N GLU A 55 24.27 -26.10 -7.28
CA GLU A 55 24.75 -24.81 -6.79
C GLU A 55 25.74 -24.20 -7.79
N GLU A 56 25.45 -23.00 -8.26
CA GLU A 56 26.32 -22.23 -9.14
C GLU A 56 26.37 -20.76 -8.69
N ASN A 57 27.59 -20.24 -8.49
CA ASN A 57 27.84 -18.86 -8.03
C ASN A 57 27.15 -18.47 -6.70
N GLY A 58 26.80 -19.45 -5.85
CA GLY A 58 26.12 -19.24 -4.58
C GLY A 58 24.59 -19.26 -4.67
N GLU A 59 24.05 -19.45 -5.87
CA GLU A 59 22.62 -19.66 -6.13
C GLU A 59 22.33 -21.14 -6.36
N VAL A 60 21.14 -21.60 -6.02
CA VAL A 60 20.71 -23.00 -6.16
C VAL A 60 19.63 -23.10 -7.22
N TYR A 61 19.77 -24.08 -8.10
CA TYR A 61 18.87 -24.38 -9.20
C TYR A 61 18.39 -25.83 -9.11
N TYR A 62 17.23 -26.12 -9.63
CA TYR A 62 16.73 -27.49 -9.75
C TYR A 62 16.51 -27.87 -11.23
N TYR A 63 17.03 -29.03 -11.60
CA TYR A 63 16.81 -29.59 -12.93
C TYR A 63 15.96 -30.85 -12.84
N LYS A 64 14.99 -30.98 -13.74
CA LYS A 64 14.11 -32.14 -13.89
C LYS A 64 14.00 -32.48 -15.38
N ASP A 65 14.20 -33.76 -15.74
CA ASP A 65 14.19 -34.24 -17.13
C ASP A 65 15.20 -33.50 -18.03
N GLY A 66 16.29 -32.98 -17.46
CA GLY A 66 17.33 -32.23 -18.17
C GLY A 66 17.00 -30.76 -18.40
N GLU A 67 15.86 -30.25 -17.92
CA GLU A 67 15.43 -28.86 -18.03
C GLU A 67 15.47 -28.18 -16.65
N MET A 68 15.88 -26.89 -16.64
CA MET A 68 15.86 -26.07 -15.44
C MET A 68 14.42 -25.72 -15.05
N VAL A 69 14.06 -26.00 -13.81
CA VAL A 69 12.75 -25.66 -13.25
C VAL A 69 12.68 -24.16 -12.94
N THR A 70 11.66 -23.49 -13.41
CA THR A 70 11.44 -22.05 -13.19
C THR A 70 10.00 -21.77 -12.81
N ASN A 71 9.79 -20.77 -11.97
CA ASN A 71 8.49 -20.28 -11.55
C ASN A 71 7.58 -21.39 -10.99
N LYS A 72 8.15 -22.26 -10.15
CA LYS A 72 7.47 -23.42 -9.58
C LYS A 72 7.80 -23.66 -8.12
N ILE A 73 6.81 -24.17 -7.39
CA ILE A 73 6.98 -24.85 -6.12
C ILE A 73 7.32 -26.32 -6.42
N VAL A 74 8.38 -26.82 -5.83
CA VAL A 74 8.80 -28.21 -5.96
C VAL A 74 8.87 -28.85 -4.59
N GLU A 75 8.16 -29.96 -4.42
CA GLU A 75 8.19 -30.77 -3.20
C GLU A 75 9.25 -31.84 -3.28
N PHE A 76 9.91 -32.08 -2.16
CA PHE A 76 10.92 -33.09 -1.95
C PHE A 76 10.53 -33.95 -0.76
N GLU A 77 10.92 -35.21 -0.79
CA GLU A 77 10.74 -36.16 0.31
C GLU A 77 12.12 -36.52 0.89
N ALA A 78 12.28 -36.30 2.18
CA ALA A 78 13.49 -36.69 2.90
C ALA A 78 13.52 -38.21 3.17
N GLU A 79 14.67 -38.74 3.52
CA GLU A 79 14.84 -40.20 3.81
C GLU A 79 13.95 -40.72 4.96
N ASP A 80 13.55 -39.85 5.89
CA ASP A 80 12.64 -40.18 7.00
C ASP A 80 11.16 -40.09 6.62
N GLY A 81 10.84 -39.70 5.37
CA GLY A 81 9.48 -39.55 4.85
C GLY A 81 8.86 -38.18 5.13
N THR A 82 9.61 -37.21 5.64
CA THR A 82 9.14 -35.82 5.78
C THR A 82 9.17 -35.12 4.41
N THR A 83 8.14 -34.33 4.13
CA THR A 83 8.05 -33.53 2.90
C THR A 83 8.45 -32.10 3.18
N PHE A 84 9.17 -31.48 2.27
CA PHE A 84 9.52 -30.07 2.29
C PHE A 84 9.46 -29.51 0.87
N ALA A 85 9.33 -28.21 0.71
CA ALA A 85 9.21 -27.58 -0.59
C ALA A 85 10.13 -26.37 -0.75
N HIS A 86 10.54 -26.14 -2.00
CA HIS A 86 11.26 -24.93 -2.41
C HIS A 86 10.51 -24.25 -3.55
N TYR A 87 10.64 -22.92 -3.63
CA TYR A 87 10.21 -22.17 -4.78
C TYR A 87 11.40 -21.74 -5.63
N PHE A 88 11.31 -22.03 -6.92
CA PHE A 88 12.29 -21.62 -7.93
C PHE A 88 11.69 -20.48 -8.74
N ASP A 89 12.34 -19.32 -8.73
CA ASP A 89 11.87 -18.09 -9.35
C ASP A 89 11.89 -18.19 -10.90
N TYR A 90 11.46 -17.12 -11.57
CA TYR A 90 11.39 -17.04 -13.05
C TYR A 90 12.74 -17.26 -13.74
N ASP A 91 13.85 -16.97 -13.08
CA ASP A 91 15.23 -17.21 -13.57
C ASP A 91 15.80 -18.56 -13.12
N GLY A 92 15.02 -19.38 -12.41
CA GLY A 92 15.38 -20.70 -11.91
C GLY A 92 16.13 -20.70 -10.58
N THR A 93 16.38 -19.55 -9.96
CA THR A 93 17.03 -19.48 -8.67
C THR A 93 16.09 -19.89 -7.52
N MET A 94 16.60 -20.67 -6.57
CA MET A 94 15.87 -21.04 -5.35
C MET A 94 15.72 -19.82 -4.44
N LEU A 95 14.48 -19.42 -4.17
CA LEU A 95 14.18 -18.31 -3.28
C LEU A 95 14.60 -18.63 -1.85
N LYS A 96 15.20 -17.67 -1.14
CA LYS A 96 15.60 -17.78 0.27
C LYS A 96 15.27 -16.51 1.04
N ASN A 97 15.02 -16.66 2.35
CA ASN A 97 14.80 -15.55 3.27
C ASN A 97 13.81 -14.49 2.73
N ALA A 98 12.63 -14.94 2.33
CA ALA A 98 11.58 -14.10 1.78
C ALA A 98 10.28 -14.25 2.57
N TYR A 99 9.61 -13.13 2.83
CA TYR A 99 8.29 -13.09 3.43
C TYR A 99 7.43 -12.07 2.68
N HIS A 100 6.10 -12.28 2.66
CA HIS A 100 5.19 -11.52 1.81
C HIS A 100 5.59 -11.54 0.33
N TYR A 101 6.18 -12.64 -0.12
CA TYR A 101 6.59 -12.76 -1.52
C TYR A 101 5.45 -13.35 -2.34
N TYR A 102 4.89 -12.55 -3.25
CA TYR A 102 3.80 -13.00 -4.11
C TYR A 102 4.35 -13.80 -5.29
N VAL A 103 3.87 -15.01 -5.43
CA VAL A 103 4.22 -15.92 -6.51
C VAL A 103 2.99 -16.31 -7.32
N SER A 104 3.20 -16.64 -8.60
CA SER A 104 2.17 -17.20 -9.45
C SER A 104 2.79 -18.05 -10.54
N GLY A 105 2.14 -19.13 -10.95
CA GLY A 105 2.66 -20.05 -11.95
C GLY A 105 1.66 -21.13 -12.28
N TYR A 106 2.16 -22.23 -12.84
CA TYR A 106 1.40 -23.44 -13.10
C TYR A 106 2.11 -24.62 -12.47
N ASP A 107 1.35 -25.50 -11.81
CA ASP A 107 1.89 -26.74 -11.24
C ASP A 107 2.17 -27.80 -12.31
N ASP A 108 2.55 -29.01 -11.90
CA ASP A 108 2.82 -30.12 -12.80
C ASP A 108 1.57 -30.69 -13.51
N ASN A 109 0.38 -30.28 -13.09
CA ASN A 109 -0.92 -30.63 -13.68
C ASN A 109 -1.48 -29.55 -14.61
N ASP A 110 -0.73 -28.47 -14.87
CA ASP A 110 -1.16 -27.26 -15.56
C ASP A 110 -2.26 -26.45 -14.81
N ASP A 111 -2.40 -26.66 -13.49
CA ASP A 111 -3.29 -25.85 -12.65
C ASP A 111 -2.58 -24.57 -12.22
N TYR A 112 -3.27 -23.42 -12.39
CA TYR A 112 -2.72 -22.12 -12.03
C TYR A 112 -2.75 -21.92 -10.51
N PHE A 113 -1.62 -21.52 -9.95
CA PHE A 113 -1.52 -21.10 -8.56
C PHE A 113 -1.10 -19.64 -8.46
N ALA A 114 -1.53 -18.97 -7.39
CA ALA A 114 -1.08 -17.62 -7.06
C ALA A 114 -1.34 -17.32 -5.58
N GLY A 115 -0.36 -16.74 -4.90
CA GLY A 115 -0.49 -16.35 -3.49
C GLY A 115 0.79 -15.79 -2.92
N GLU A 116 0.73 -15.36 -1.67
CA GLU A 116 1.90 -14.95 -0.91
C GLU A 116 2.50 -16.16 -0.21
N ILE A 117 3.82 -16.32 -0.28
CA ILE A 117 4.58 -17.36 0.39
C ILE A 117 5.57 -16.77 1.40
N ARG A 118 5.99 -17.61 2.34
CA ARG A 118 7.11 -17.38 3.24
C ARG A 118 8.18 -18.43 2.99
N VAL A 119 9.46 -18.00 2.91
CA VAL A 119 10.61 -18.87 2.70
C VAL A 119 11.66 -18.56 3.76
N ASP A 120 12.20 -19.58 4.40
CA ASP A 120 13.24 -19.45 5.41
C ASP A 120 14.64 -19.19 4.82
N ASP A 121 15.64 -19.07 5.69
CA ASP A 121 17.03 -18.80 5.30
C ASP A 121 17.66 -19.96 4.47
N ASN A 122 17.13 -21.17 4.59
CA ASN A 122 17.57 -22.35 3.87
C ASN A 122 16.81 -22.56 2.55
N GLY A 123 15.79 -21.74 2.28
CA GLY A 123 14.95 -21.84 1.08
C GLY A 123 13.72 -22.74 1.26
N TYR A 124 13.42 -23.24 2.46
CA TYR A 124 12.21 -24.01 2.71
C TYR A 124 10.97 -23.14 2.75
N LEU A 125 9.91 -23.56 2.05
CA LEU A 125 8.59 -22.97 2.19
C LEU A 125 8.07 -23.24 3.60
N CYS A 126 7.62 -22.17 4.26
CA CYS A 126 7.14 -22.25 5.63
C CYS A 126 5.62 -22.50 5.67
N THR A 127 5.17 -23.30 6.64
CA THR A 127 3.75 -23.58 6.93
C THR A 127 3.43 -23.29 8.39
N GLY A 128 2.15 -23.09 8.73
CA GLY A 128 1.74 -22.80 10.09
C GLY A 128 1.81 -21.33 10.49
N TRP A 129 1.88 -21.06 11.78
CA TRP A 129 1.83 -19.71 12.34
C TRP A 129 3.21 -19.02 12.40
N TYR A 130 3.26 -17.78 11.87
CA TYR A 130 4.42 -16.89 11.97
C TYR A 130 4.01 -15.50 12.46
N SER A 131 4.83 -14.91 13.34
CA SER A 131 4.65 -13.53 13.78
C SER A 131 5.51 -12.60 12.94
N GLU A 132 4.88 -11.67 12.22
CA GLU A 132 5.50 -10.72 11.29
C GLU A 132 4.89 -9.34 11.46
N ASP A 133 5.72 -8.31 11.56
CA ASP A 133 5.28 -6.91 11.68
C ASP A 133 4.27 -6.66 12.82
N GLY A 134 4.30 -7.51 13.86
CA GLY A 134 3.38 -7.43 15.00
C GLY A 134 2.04 -8.14 14.80
N TYR A 135 1.88 -8.86 13.71
CA TYR A 135 0.70 -9.69 13.41
C TYR A 135 1.08 -11.16 13.34
N TRP A 136 0.14 -12.04 13.69
CA TRP A 136 0.24 -13.47 13.45
C TRP A 136 -0.42 -13.80 12.12
N ARG A 137 0.26 -14.60 11.29
CA ARG A 137 -0.20 -15.08 9.99
C ARG A 137 -0.04 -16.58 9.88
N TYR A 138 -0.93 -17.20 9.13
CA TYR A 138 -0.90 -18.64 8.91
C TYR A 138 -0.66 -18.97 7.44
N TYR A 139 0.32 -19.80 7.17
CA TYR A 139 0.61 -20.33 5.84
C TYR A 139 0.11 -21.77 5.76
N GLY A 140 -0.62 -22.09 4.69
CA GLY A 140 -1.28 -23.38 4.50
C GLY A 140 -0.29 -24.55 4.47
N GLU A 141 -0.72 -25.71 5.02
CA GLU A 141 0.12 -26.90 5.08
C GLU A 141 0.16 -27.66 3.74
N GLU A 142 -0.85 -27.46 2.88
CA GLU A 142 -0.99 -28.16 1.60
C GLU A 142 -0.49 -27.32 0.41
N ASP A 143 -0.67 -26.01 0.46
CA ASP A 143 -0.42 -25.10 -0.67
C ASP A 143 0.70 -24.07 -0.40
N TYR A 144 1.16 -23.95 0.85
CA TYR A 144 2.19 -23.02 1.33
C TYR A 144 1.80 -21.54 1.25
N PHE A 145 0.55 -21.21 0.89
CA PHE A 145 0.12 -19.83 0.75
C PHE A 145 -0.40 -19.23 2.04
N LEU A 146 -0.28 -17.91 2.13
CA LEU A 146 -0.90 -17.13 3.19
C LEU A 146 -2.42 -17.30 3.16
N CYS A 147 -2.95 -17.85 4.24
CA CYS A 147 -4.39 -17.98 4.46
C CYS A 147 -5.03 -16.61 4.67
N THR A 148 -6.18 -16.35 4.03
CA THR A 148 -6.89 -15.07 4.14
C THR A 148 -8.40 -15.27 4.23
N SER A 149 -9.08 -14.43 5.03
CA SER A 149 -10.54 -14.44 5.19
C SER A 149 -11.13 -15.80 5.56
N GLU A 150 -10.44 -16.59 6.38
CA GLU A 150 -10.86 -17.94 6.74
C GLU A 150 -10.61 -18.29 8.21
N ILE A 151 -11.22 -19.39 8.64
CA ILE A 151 -11.03 -19.96 9.97
C ILE A 151 -9.95 -21.04 9.89
N ILE A 152 -8.89 -20.87 10.66
CA ILE A 152 -7.80 -21.84 10.83
C ILE A 152 -8.12 -22.70 12.05
N GLU A 153 -8.07 -24.01 11.89
CA GLU A 153 -8.13 -24.95 12.99
C GLU A 153 -6.74 -25.46 13.33
N ASP A 154 -6.27 -25.10 14.51
CA ASP A 154 -4.96 -25.52 15.02
C ASP A 154 -5.07 -25.99 16.47
N ASN A 155 -4.49 -27.17 16.76
CA ASN A 155 -4.48 -27.80 18.08
C ASN A 155 -5.87 -27.82 18.77
N GLY A 156 -6.95 -28.06 18.00
CA GLY A 156 -8.33 -28.11 18.47
C GLY A 156 -8.91 -26.75 18.89
N LYS A 157 -8.28 -25.67 18.48
CA LYS A 157 -8.77 -24.29 18.62
C LYS A 157 -9.00 -23.70 17.23
N GLN A 158 -9.93 -22.76 17.16
CA GLN A 158 -10.23 -22.04 15.93
C GLN A 158 -9.75 -20.60 16.04
N TYR A 159 -9.19 -20.08 14.96
CA TYR A 159 -8.69 -18.72 14.80
C TYR A 159 -9.23 -18.15 13.49
N TYR A 160 -9.36 -16.85 13.37
CA TYR A 160 -9.74 -16.23 12.11
C TYR A 160 -8.61 -15.32 11.63
N VAL A 161 -8.27 -15.44 10.36
CA VAL A 161 -7.38 -14.52 9.66
C VAL A 161 -8.20 -13.61 8.73
N ASP A 162 -7.91 -12.32 8.74
CA ASP A 162 -8.61 -11.31 7.94
C ASP A 162 -8.20 -11.36 6.45
N SER A 163 -8.71 -10.44 5.65
CA SER A 163 -8.38 -10.34 4.22
C SER A 163 -6.92 -9.99 3.93
N TYR A 164 -6.16 -9.60 4.94
CA TYR A 164 -4.72 -9.34 4.88
C TYR A 164 -3.90 -10.50 5.45
N GLY A 165 -4.56 -11.61 5.84
CA GLY A 165 -3.94 -12.74 6.49
C GLY A 165 -3.60 -12.54 7.97
N ASN A 166 -4.01 -11.43 8.59
CA ASN A 166 -3.70 -11.17 10.00
C ASN A 166 -4.67 -11.90 10.92
N MET A 167 -4.18 -12.62 11.92
CA MET A 167 -5.00 -13.20 12.97
C MET A 167 -5.69 -12.09 13.76
N VAL A 168 -7.01 -12.16 13.87
CA VAL A 168 -7.78 -11.17 14.62
C VAL A 168 -7.85 -11.51 16.10
N THR A 169 -7.84 -10.49 16.96
CA THR A 169 -7.92 -10.63 18.42
C THR A 169 -8.87 -9.60 19.01
N ASN A 170 -9.49 -9.90 20.16
CA ASN A 170 -10.36 -8.98 20.90
C ASN A 170 -11.46 -8.34 20.05
N THR A 171 -12.03 -9.10 19.12
CA THR A 171 -13.05 -8.61 18.18
C THR A 171 -14.12 -9.65 17.89
N THR A 172 -15.15 -9.23 17.17
CA THR A 172 -16.22 -10.12 16.68
C THR A 172 -16.00 -10.40 15.20
N VAL A 173 -16.19 -11.64 14.78
CA VAL A 173 -16.09 -12.13 13.40
C VAL A 173 -17.42 -12.76 13.02
N VAL A 174 -17.94 -12.45 11.82
CA VAL A 174 -19.04 -13.17 11.21
C VAL A 174 -18.50 -13.96 10.02
N LYS A 175 -18.65 -15.29 10.07
CA LYS A 175 -18.22 -16.17 8.99
C LYS A 175 -19.32 -17.20 8.74
N ASP A 176 -19.75 -17.35 7.50
CA ASP A 176 -20.79 -18.28 7.07
C ASP A 176 -22.12 -18.16 7.87
N GLY A 177 -22.44 -16.94 8.31
CA GLY A 177 -23.63 -16.62 9.08
C GLY A 177 -23.54 -16.96 10.57
N VAL A 178 -22.38 -17.41 11.05
CA VAL A 178 -22.09 -17.63 12.47
C VAL A 178 -21.30 -16.49 13.04
N THR A 179 -21.70 -15.99 14.21
CA THR A 179 -20.95 -14.97 14.94
C THR A 179 -19.97 -15.61 15.92
N TYR A 180 -18.71 -15.24 15.82
CA TYR A 180 -17.65 -15.66 16.73
C TYR A 180 -17.11 -14.45 17.50
N VAL A 181 -16.57 -14.70 18.69
CA VAL A 181 -15.78 -13.74 19.45
C VAL A 181 -14.35 -14.27 19.54
N ALA A 182 -13.40 -13.50 19.02
CA ALA A 182 -11.98 -13.76 19.20
C ALA A 182 -11.52 -13.16 20.53
N ASP A 183 -10.88 -13.94 21.36
CA ASP A 183 -10.28 -13.47 22.62
C ASP A 183 -8.94 -12.75 22.38
N SER A 184 -8.22 -12.40 23.44
CA SER A 184 -6.91 -11.72 23.34
C SER A 184 -5.79 -12.59 22.73
N ALA A 185 -5.99 -13.91 22.69
CA ALA A 185 -5.09 -14.87 22.04
C ALA A 185 -5.56 -15.26 20.63
N GLY A 186 -6.64 -14.67 20.14
CA GLY A 186 -7.24 -14.96 18.83
C GLY A 186 -8.17 -16.18 18.83
N VAL A 187 -8.34 -16.88 19.97
CA VAL A 187 -9.17 -18.09 20.02
C VAL A 187 -10.64 -17.72 19.85
N LEU A 188 -11.31 -18.37 18.88
CA LEU A 188 -12.72 -18.15 18.59
C LEU A 188 -13.62 -18.93 19.53
N SER A 189 -14.73 -18.31 19.91
CA SER A 189 -15.87 -18.93 20.55
C SER A 189 -17.14 -18.46 19.86
N VAL A 190 -18.14 -19.36 19.69
CA VAL A 190 -19.44 -19.00 19.10
C VAL A 190 -20.20 -18.09 20.05
N LYS A 191 -20.66 -16.93 19.53
CA LYS A 191 -21.52 -16.02 20.27
C LYS A 191 -22.99 -16.49 20.21
N ASP A 192 -23.63 -16.61 21.37
CA ASP A 192 -25.07 -16.90 21.44
C ASP A 192 -25.87 -15.66 21.04
N MET A 193 -26.63 -15.78 19.94
CA MET A 193 -27.44 -14.71 19.35
C MET A 193 -28.94 -14.96 19.48
N THR A 194 -29.37 -16.02 20.25
CA THR A 194 -30.79 -16.38 20.41
C THR A 194 -31.57 -15.31 21.19
N ASP A 195 -32.86 -15.17 20.86
CA ASP A 195 -33.85 -14.31 21.54
C ASP A 195 -33.46 -12.79 21.57
N LYS A 196 -32.76 -12.29 20.54
CA LYS A 196 -32.36 -10.86 20.46
C LYS A 196 -32.42 -10.34 19.03
N THR A 197 -32.73 -9.03 18.93
CA THR A 197 -32.37 -8.24 17.74
C THR A 197 -31.06 -7.53 18.04
N GLU A 198 -30.01 -7.94 17.37
CA GLU A 198 -28.66 -7.44 17.66
C GLU A 198 -27.88 -7.09 16.39
N TRP A 199 -27.32 -5.88 16.37
CA TRP A 199 -26.36 -5.46 15.36
C TRP A 199 -24.96 -5.95 15.71
N VAL A 200 -24.30 -6.57 14.74
CA VAL A 200 -22.94 -7.09 14.90
C VAL A 200 -22.05 -6.44 13.86
N LYS A 201 -20.93 -5.87 14.30
CA LYS A 201 -19.87 -5.39 13.40
C LYS A 201 -18.77 -6.45 13.33
N SER A 202 -18.37 -6.81 12.09
CA SER A 202 -17.25 -7.71 11.83
C SER A 202 -16.41 -7.08 10.71
N GLY A 203 -15.16 -6.70 11.02
CA GLY A 203 -14.37 -5.89 10.10
C GLY A 203 -15.03 -4.54 9.80
N GLU A 204 -15.23 -4.24 8.52
CA GLU A 204 -15.95 -3.04 8.08
C GLU A 204 -17.46 -3.26 7.96
N ASP A 205 -17.93 -4.51 7.96
CA ASP A 205 -19.30 -4.89 7.66
C ASP A 205 -20.20 -4.93 8.90
N TRP A 206 -21.47 -4.57 8.70
CA TRP A 206 -22.53 -4.68 9.69
C TRP A 206 -23.52 -5.76 9.33
N TYR A 207 -23.94 -6.52 10.33
CA TYR A 207 -24.90 -7.60 10.24
C TYR A 207 -26.03 -7.39 11.23
N LEU A 208 -27.23 -7.90 10.91
CA LEU A 208 -28.38 -7.87 11.82
C LEU A 208 -28.89 -9.27 12.06
N TYR A 209 -28.93 -9.65 13.32
CA TYR A 209 -29.57 -10.87 13.79
C TYR A 209 -30.92 -10.55 14.43
N VAL A 210 -31.92 -11.36 14.14
CA VAL A 210 -33.25 -11.27 14.72
C VAL A 210 -33.63 -12.68 15.21
N ASP A 211 -33.80 -12.81 16.52
CA ASP A 211 -34.10 -14.09 17.18
C ASP A 211 -33.10 -15.22 16.80
N GLY A 212 -31.84 -14.86 16.69
CA GLY A 212 -30.76 -15.79 16.35
C GLY A 212 -30.54 -16.01 14.85
N GLU A 213 -31.42 -15.52 14.00
CA GLU A 213 -31.30 -15.67 12.56
C GLU A 213 -30.66 -14.41 11.91
N LEU A 214 -29.65 -14.62 11.09
CA LEU A 214 -29.02 -13.55 10.30
C LEU A 214 -29.97 -13.12 9.19
N ILE A 215 -30.24 -11.81 9.10
CA ILE A 215 -31.00 -11.24 7.99
C ILE A 215 -30.13 -11.23 6.73
N LYS A 216 -30.62 -11.87 5.66
CA LYS A 216 -29.96 -11.99 4.36
C LYS A 216 -30.92 -11.68 3.22
N GLU A 217 -30.38 -11.12 2.15
CA GLU A 217 -31.08 -10.85 0.89
C GLU A 217 -32.49 -10.24 1.09
N ASN A 218 -32.60 -9.32 2.07
CA ASN A 218 -33.89 -8.75 2.44
C ASN A 218 -33.81 -7.38 3.06
N TYR A 219 -34.93 -6.67 2.97
CA TYR A 219 -35.15 -5.44 3.72
C TYR A 219 -35.57 -5.75 5.16
N TYR A 220 -35.08 -4.94 6.09
CA TYR A 220 -35.51 -4.98 7.47
C TYR A 220 -35.74 -3.57 8.03
N GLU A 221 -36.86 -3.36 8.71
CA GLU A 221 -37.17 -2.10 9.38
C GLU A 221 -36.71 -2.12 10.83
N TYR A 222 -35.78 -1.24 11.18
CA TYR A 222 -35.28 -1.12 12.55
C TYR A 222 -35.28 0.36 12.99
N SER A 223 -35.92 0.63 14.13
CA SER A 223 -36.02 1.99 14.69
C SER A 223 -36.52 3.05 13.70
N GLY A 224 -37.49 2.68 12.84
CA GLY A 224 -38.11 3.58 11.86
C GLY A 224 -37.25 3.88 10.63
N LYS A 225 -36.17 3.16 10.44
CA LYS A 225 -35.33 3.17 9.23
C LYS A 225 -35.36 1.81 8.57
N THR A 226 -35.29 1.78 7.25
CA THR A 226 -35.21 0.55 6.46
C THR A 226 -33.77 0.29 6.08
N TYR A 227 -33.31 -0.92 6.23
CA TYR A 227 -31.98 -1.40 5.86
C TYR A 227 -32.11 -2.53 4.84
N TYR A 228 -31.12 -2.74 4.01
CA TYR A 228 -31.06 -3.91 3.12
C TYR A 228 -29.76 -4.67 3.40
N PHE A 229 -29.88 -6.00 3.37
CA PHE A 229 -28.79 -6.93 3.58
C PHE A 229 -28.61 -7.79 2.34
N ASP A 230 -27.37 -8.01 1.91
CA ASP A 230 -27.04 -8.83 0.75
C ASP A 230 -27.20 -10.34 1.00
N GLN A 231 -26.74 -11.18 0.08
CA GLN A 231 -26.82 -12.64 0.19
C GLN A 231 -25.97 -13.20 1.33
N GLU A 232 -24.89 -12.53 1.67
CA GLU A 232 -23.97 -12.85 2.76
C GLU A 232 -24.47 -12.29 4.11
N GLY A 233 -25.38 -11.33 4.09
CA GLY A 233 -25.95 -10.65 5.24
C GLY A 233 -25.24 -9.35 5.60
N HIS A 234 -24.40 -8.83 4.71
CA HIS A 234 -23.79 -7.50 4.89
C HIS A 234 -24.84 -6.41 4.70
N MET A 235 -24.84 -5.43 5.60
CA MET A 235 -25.70 -4.25 5.45
C MET A 235 -25.19 -3.38 4.29
N GLU A 236 -26.02 -3.13 3.32
CA GLU A 236 -25.70 -2.31 2.16
C GLU A 236 -25.59 -0.81 2.50
N THR A 237 -24.61 -0.16 1.89
CA THR A 237 -24.41 1.30 1.92
C THR A 237 -24.12 1.82 0.51
N GLY A 238 -24.44 3.08 0.24
CA GLY A 238 -24.27 3.63 -1.11
C GLY A 238 -25.26 3.02 -2.11
N ILE A 239 -24.83 2.81 -3.35
CA ILE A 239 -25.67 2.23 -4.40
C ILE A 239 -25.52 0.70 -4.39
N PHE A 240 -26.68 0.02 -4.41
CA PHE A 240 -26.76 -1.43 -4.48
C PHE A 240 -27.93 -1.88 -5.36
N GLU A 241 -27.96 -3.14 -5.74
CA GLU A 241 -29.10 -3.78 -6.39
C GLU A 241 -29.75 -4.75 -5.40
N ASP A 242 -31.07 -4.61 -5.22
CA ASP A 242 -31.82 -5.53 -4.37
C ASP A 242 -32.09 -6.86 -5.09
N LYS A 243 -32.63 -7.86 -4.37
CA LYS A 243 -32.95 -9.19 -4.93
C LYS A 243 -33.87 -9.20 -6.14
N THR A 244 -34.50 -8.08 -6.47
CA THR A 244 -35.35 -7.94 -7.67
C THR A 244 -34.60 -7.32 -8.84
N GLY A 245 -33.32 -6.96 -8.66
CA GLY A 245 -32.53 -6.22 -9.62
C GLY A 245 -32.83 -4.71 -9.65
N LYS A 246 -33.58 -4.23 -8.66
CA LYS A 246 -33.88 -2.81 -8.54
C LYS A 246 -32.66 -2.10 -7.94
N ARG A 247 -32.24 -1.04 -8.63
CA ARG A 247 -31.14 -0.20 -8.18
C ARG A 247 -31.61 0.77 -7.11
N CYS A 248 -31.01 0.69 -5.94
CA CYS A 248 -31.34 1.39 -4.71
C CYS A 248 -30.14 2.21 -4.18
N MET A 249 -30.39 3.04 -3.19
CA MET A 249 -29.39 3.84 -2.48
C MET A 249 -29.64 3.76 -0.98
N ALA A 250 -28.58 3.51 -0.22
CA ALA A 250 -28.57 3.66 1.23
C ALA A 250 -27.63 4.80 1.65
N GLU A 251 -28.00 5.47 2.73
CA GLU A 251 -27.18 6.48 3.41
C GLU A 251 -25.88 5.84 3.98
N PRO A 252 -24.90 6.63 4.39
CA PRO A 252 -23.68 6.09 5.02
C PRO A 252 -23.93 5.24 6.28
N SER A 253 -25.08 5.44 6.94
CA SER A 253 -25.53 4.61 8.08
C SER A 253 -26.18 3.29 7.67
N GLY A 254 -26.33 3.00 6.37
CA GLY A 254 -27.10 1.87 5.83
C GLY A 254 -28.60 2.13 5.67
N ALA A 255 -29.11 3.28 6.11
CA ALA A 255 -30.54 3.59 5.96
C ALA A 255 -30.91 3.80 4.49
N VAL A 256 -31.76 2.93 3.96
CA VAL A 256 -32.21 2.97 2.55
C VAL A 256 -33.09 4.19 2.30
N ILE A 257 -32.82 4.89 1.21
CA ILE A 257 -33.67 6.00 0.76
C ILE A 257 -34.91 5.43 0.07
N THR A 258 -36.01 5.34 0.81
CA THR A 258 -37.22 4.66 0.36
C THR A 258 -38.14 5.51 -0.52
N ASN A 259 -38.07 6.84 -0.43
CA ASN A 259 -38.92 7.78 -1.15
C ASN A 259 -38.13 8.87 -1.88
N PRO A 260 -37.28 8.51 -2.86
CA PRO A 260 -36.54 9.51 -3.63
C PRO A 260 -37.46 10.31 -4.54
N THR A 261 -37.03 11.53 -4.88
CA THR A 261 -37.66 12.33 -5.92
C THR A 261 -36.76 12.41 -7.14
N LYS A 262 -37.34 12.57 -8.34
CA LYS A 262 -36.54 12.80 -9.55
C LYS A 262 -35.71 14.08 -9.41
N GLY A 263 -34.40 13.99 -9.70
CA GLY A 263 -33.49 15.12 -9.54
C GLY A 263 -32.68 15.04 -8.26
N TRP A 264 -32.36 16.18 -7.68
CA TRP A 264 -31.52 16.29 -6.49
C TRP A 264 -32.23 15.85 -5.21
N ASN A 265 -31.61 14.98 -4.46
CA ASN A 265 -32.04 14.53 -3.13
C ASN A 265 -30.89 14.75 -2.15
N LYS A 266 -31.20 15.40 -1.02
CA LYS A 266 -30.20 15.64 0.03
C LYS A 266 -30.24 14.50 1.05
N SER A 267 -29.07 14.04 1.48
CA SER A 267 -28.95 13.12 2.60
C SER A 267 -29.60 13.70 3.86
N SER A 268 -30.25 12.83 4.63
CA SER A 268 -30.81 13.19 5.94
C SER A 268 -29.76 13.21 7.06
N GLU A 269 -28.56 12.66 6.81
CA GLU A 269 -27.53 12.38 7.80
C GLU A 269 -26.27 13.25 7.65
N ALA A 270 -26.01 13.74 6.42
CA ALA A 270 -24.80 14.48 6.10
C ALA A 270 -25.07 15.54 5.00
N ASP A 271 -24.10 16.41 4.77
CA ASP A 271 -24.16 17.38 3.68
C ASP A 271 -23.76 16.74 2.34
N ILE A 272 -24.48 15.68 1.98
CA ILE A 272 -24.30 14.88 0.78
C ILE A 272 -25.53 15.02 -0.09
N TRP A 273 -25.33 15.11 -1.40
CA TRP A 273 -26.37 15.16 -2.41
C TRP A 273 -26.26 13.99 -3.36
N TYR A 274 -27.41 13.40 -3.69
CA TYR A 274 -27.62 12.33 -4.64
C TYR A 274 -28.47 12.82 -5.81
N TYR A 275 -28.35 12.20 -6.97
CA TYR A 275 -29.18 12.54 -8.12
C TYR A 275 -29.92 11.30 -8.63
N TYR A 276 -31.27 11.46 -8.84
CA TYR A 276 -32.09 10.37 -9.33
C TYR A 276 -32.60 10.68 -10.72
N LYS A 277 -32.51 9.68 -11.61
CA LYS A 277 -33.14 9.65 -12.93
C LYS A 277 -34.38 8.76 -12.93
N SER A 278 -35.17 8.79 -14.00
CA SER A 278 -36.22 7.81 -14.24
C SER A 278 -35.92 7.02 -15.51
N ASN A 279 -36.17 5.72 -15.47
CA ASN A 279 -36.18 4.86 -16.66
C ASN A 279 -37.43 5.13 -17.55
N ALA A 280 -37.59 4.33 -18.61
CA ALA A 280 -38.71 4.46 -19.55
C ALA A 280 -40.07 4.11 -18.90
N GLU A 281 -40.07 3.27 -17.92
CA GLU A 281 -41.22 2.81 -17.13
C GLU A 281 -41.64 3.85 -16.07
N GLY A 282 -40.78 4.82 -15.78
CA GLY A 282 -41.01 5.88 -14.78
C GLY A 282 -40.37 5.56 -13.42
N ASP A 283 -39.71 4.41 -13.26
CA ASP A 283 -39.02 4.05 -12.02
C ASP A 283 -37.80 4.93 -11.77
N LEU A 284 -37.63 5.34 -10.54
CA LEU A 284 -36.49 6.17 -10.13
C LEU A 284 -35.31 5.29 -9.76
N TYR A 285 -34.14 5.67 -10.24
CA TYR A 285 -32.87 5.03 -9.89
C TYR A 285 -31.80 6.08 -9.59
N PRO A 286 -30.90 5.80 -8.62
CA PRO A 286 -29.78 6.68 -8.30
C PRO A 286 -28.73 6.66 -9.42
N VAL A 287 -28.10 7.81 -9.66
CA VAL A 287 -27.02 7.98 -10.63
C VAL A 287 -25.68 7.79 -9.91
N ASP A 288 -24.74 7.13 -10.57
CA ASP A 288 -23.34 7.03 -10.13
C ASP A 288 -22.38 7.20 -11.30
N ASN A 289 -21.14 7.47 -10.96
CA ASN A 289 -20.00 7.61 -11.88
C ASN A 289 -20.37 8.34 -13.18
N GLU A 290 -21.10 9.40 -13.05
CA GLU A 290 -21.64 10.12 -14.23
C GLU A 290 -21.42 11.63 -14.13
N MET A 291 -21.01 12.20 -15.28
CA MET A 291 -20.98 13.63 -15.49
C MET A 291 -22.35 14.13 -15.95
N LEU A 292 -23.05 14.87 -15.11
CA LEU A 292 -24.36 15.44 -15.40
C LEU A 292 -24.25 16.85 -16.01
N ASN A 293 -25.05 17.13 -17.03
CA ASN A 293 -25.23 18.48 -17.55
C ASN A 293 -26.68 18.92 -17.30
N LEU A 294 -26.85 19.80 -16.32
CA LEU A 294 -28.15 20.25 -15.85
C LEU A 294 -28.25 21.76 -16.05
N GLN A 295 -29.09 22.20 -16.98
CA GLN A 295 -29.33 23.63 -17.27
C GLN A 295 -28.05 24.44 -17.57
N GLY A 296 -27.08 23.79 -18.27
CA GLY A 296 -25.83 24.41 -18.64
C GLY A 296 -24.74 24.39 -17.54
N LYS A 297 -25.00 23.75 -16.40
CA LYS A 297 -24.01 23.49 -15.33
C LYS A 297 -23.66 22.02 -15.31
N LYS A 298 -22.40 21.73 -15.05
CA LYS A 298 -21.88 20.36 -14.95
C LYS A 298 -21.69 19.98 -13.51
N TYR A 299 -22.00 18.72 -13.21
CA TYR A 299 -21.83 18.08 -11.89
C TYR A 299 -21.26 16.69 -12.09
N TYR A 300 -20.52 16.20 -11.12
CA TYR A 300 -20.08 14.81 -11.13
C TYR A 300 -20.64 14.06 -9.93
N ILE A 301 -21.20 12.89 -10.21
CA ILE A 301 -21.67 11.94 -9.22
C ILE A 301 -20.64 10.80 -9.18
N ASP A 302 -20.07 10.52 -8.01
CA ASP A 302 -19.07 9.47 -7.85
C ASP A 302 -19.69 8.06 -7.83
N TRP A 303 -18.83 7.04 -7.72
CA TRP A 303 -19.23 5.63 -7.67
C TRP A 303 -20.18 5.28 -6.52
N ASN A 304 -20.15 6.05 -5.44
CA ASN A 304 -21.05 5.90 -4.30
C ASN A 304 -22.35 6.73 -4.47
N GLY A 305 -22.60 7.27 -5.66
CA GLY A 305 -23.77 8.09 -5.94
C GLY A 305 -23.72 9.51 -5.35
N ARG A 306 -22.57 9.96 -4.85
CA ARG A 306 -22.44 11.24 -4.14
C ARG A 306 -21.98 12.35 -5.08
N MET A 307 -22.62 13.51 -5.01
CA MET A 307 -22.16 14.69 -5.72
C MET A 307 -20.79 15.14 -5.20
N LYS A 308 -19.85 15.31 -6.09
CA LYS A 308 -18.48 15.76 -5.75
C LYS A 308 -18.42 17.28 -5.57
N THR A 309 -17.59 17.68 -4.60
CA THR A 309 -17.15 19.07 -4.37
C THR A 309 -15.63 19.08 -4.20
N GLY A 310 -14.97 20.21 -4.45
CA GLY A 310 -13.51 20.30 -4.47
C GLY A 310 -12.90 19.65 -5.71
N ALA A 311 -11.63 19.29 -5.64
CA ALA A 311 -10.94 18.60 -6.72
C ALA A 311 -11.30 17.10 -6.75
N PHE A 312 -11.46 16.55 -7.95
CA PHE A 312 -11.73 15.12 -8.16
C PHE A 312 -11.22 14.66 -9.53
N TYR A 313 -10.86 13.40 -9.60
CA TYR A 313 -10.40 12.75 -10.82
C TYR A 313 -11.57 12.06 -11.54
N TYR A 314 -11.66 12.26 -12.86
CA TYR A 314 -12.63 11.60 -13.73
C TYR A 314 -12.08 11.51 -15.16
N ASP A 315 -12.20 10.37 -15.79
CA ASP A 315 -11.84 10.10 -17.18
C ASP A 315 -10.48 10.72 -17.60
N GLY A 316 -9.42 10.35 -16.89
CA GLY A 316 -8.05 10.75 -17.20
C GLY A 316 -7.71 12.21 -16.85
N SER A 317 -8.56 12.93 -16.11
CA SER A 317 -8.33 14.35 -15.80
C SER A 317 -8.86 14.74 -14.43
N THR A 318 -8.24 15.73 -13.80
CA THR A 318 -8.73 16.32 -12.55
C THR A 318 -9.58 17.55 -12.85
N TYR A 319 -10.73 17.63 -12.22
CA TYR A 319 -11.68 18.73 -12.28
C TYR A 319 -11.88 19.37 -10.91
N PHE A 320 -12.46 20.55 -10.86
CA PHE A 320 -12.80 21.22 -9.62
C PHE A 320 -14.28 21.61 -9.60
N ALA A 321 -15.01 21.16 -8.58
CA ALA A 321 -16.38 21.57 -8.32
C ALA A 321 -16.45 22.52 -7.11
N ASN A 322 -17.24 23.56 -7.19
CA ASN A 322 -17.47 24.46 -6.06
C ASN A 322 -18.30 23.77 -4.94
N THR A 323 -18.58 24.48 -3.87
CA THR A 323 -19.37 23.95 -2.73
C THR A 323 -20.80 23.55 -3.07
N ASN A 324 -21.34 24.02 -4.21
CA ASN A 324 -22.63 23.61 -4.74
C ASN A 324 -22.52 22.44 -5.72
N GLY A 325 -21.34 21.84 -5.90
CA GLY A 325 -21.07 20.76 -6.83
C GLY A 325 -20.90 21.20 -8.29
N GLU A 326 -21.02 22.50 -8.60
CA GLU A 326 -20.89 22.99 -9.98
C GLU A 326 -19.42 22.94 -10.42
N ILE A 327 -19.13 22.20 -11.48
CA ILE A 327 -17.78 22.08 -12.05
C ILE A 327 -17.36 23.41 -12.65
N GLN A 328 -16.19 23.86 -12.30
CA GLN A 328 -15.63 25.12 -12.72
C GLN A 328 -14.83 24.94 -14.01
N GLU A 329 -15.30 25.53 -15.11
CA GLU A 329 -14.66 25.42 -16.43
C GLU A 329 -13.90 26.70 -16.81
N LYS A 330 -14.03 27.77 -16.03
CA LYS A 330 -13.34 29.04 -16.31
C LYS A 330 -11.91 28.97 -15.75
N ALA A 331 -10.94 29.31 -16.60
CA ALA A 331 -9.56 29.45 -16.15
C ALA A 331 -9.44 30.49 -15.03
N SER A 332 -9.17 30.00 -13.84
CA SER A 332 -9.07 30.81 -12.61
C SER A 332 -8.53 30.00 -11.44
N TRP A 333 -8.23 30.71 -10.37
CA TRP A 333 -7.92 30.13 -9.06
C TRP A 333 -9.18 29.77 -8.30
N TYR A 334 -9.18 28.61 -7.68
CA TYR A 334 -10.26 28.12 -6.82
C TYR A 334 -9.69 27.58 -5.50
N ILE A 335 -10.52 27.62 -4.47
CA ILE A 335 -10.15 27.15 -3.13
C ILE A 335 -11.18 26.12 -2.65
N ASP A 336 -10.73 25.04 -2.06
CA ASP A 336 -11.62 24.04 -1.44
C ASP A 336 -12.00 24.41 0.00
N SER A 337 -12.84 23.59 0.64
CA SER A 337 -13.28 23.79 2.03
C SER A 337 -12.15 23.60 3.07
N LYS A 338 -11.02 22.98 2.68
CA LYS A 338 -9.84 22.78 3.52
C LYS A 338 -8.83 23.93 3.40
N GLY A 339 -9.04 24.86 2.47
CA GLY A 339 -8.14 25.98 2.21
C GLY A 339 -7.05 25.69 1.19
N ASN A 340 -7.12 24.58 0.47
CA ASN A 340 -6.21 24.25 -0.61
C ASN A 340 -6.55 25.03 -1.86
N TRP A 341 -5.52 25.52 -2.56
CA TRP A 341 -5.67 26.27 -3.80
C TRP A 341 -5.40 25.41 -5.02
N TYR A 342 -6.25 25.59 -6.03
CA TYR A 342 -6.20 24.89 -7.32
C TYR A 342 -6.28 25.91 -8.45
N TYR A 343 -5.71 25.56 -9.60
CA TYR A 343 -5.88 26.34 -10.80
C TYR A 343 -6.53 25.53 -11.91
N VAL A 344 -7.68 25.99 -12.37
CA VAL A 344 -8.37 25.43 -13.52
C VAL A 344 -7.84 26.11 -14.78
N LYS A 345 -7.46 25.32 -15.78
CA LYS A 345 -6.98 25.81 -17.10
C LYS A 345 -8.13 26.17 -18.01
N GLN A 346 -7.82 26.72 -19.21
CA GLN A 346 -8.85 27.08 -20.19
C GLN A 346 -9.62 25.89 -20.76
N ASP A 347 -9.08 24.68 -20.65
CA ASP A 347 -9.75 23.44 -21.03
C ASP A 347 -10.68 22.89 -19.95
N GLY A 348 -10.85 23.60 -18.84
CA GLY A 348 -11.69 23.21 -17.71
C GLY A 348 -11.04 22.18 -16.77
N LYS A 349 -9.78 21.85 -16.96
CA LYS A 349 -9.06 20.87 -16.15
C LYS A 349 -8.17 21.54 -15.12
N VAL A 350 -8.03 20.93 -13.96
CA VAL A 350 -7.09 21.36 -12.92
C VAL A 350 -5.65 21.08 -13.37
N VAL A 351 -4.72 21.97 -13.01
CA VAL A 351 -3.28 21.70 -13.14
C VAL A 351 -2.88 20.69 -12.08
N THR A 352 -2.25 19.60 -12.49
CA THR A 352 -1.74 18.55 -11.59
C THR A 352 -0.30 18.21 -11.95
N ASP A 353 0.52 17.89 -10.96
CA ASP A 353 1.92 17.46 -11.11
C ASP A 353 2.72 18.31 -12.12
N ASP A 354 2.70 19.64 -11.94
CA ASP A 354 3.31 20.55 -12.89
C ASP A 354 3.82 21.85 -12.21
N ILE A 355 4.85 22.44 -12.81
CA ILE A 355 5.22 23.84 -12.57
C ILE A 355 4.55 24.71 -13.62
N TYR A 356 3.36 25.19 -13.33
CA TYR A 356 2.52 25.88 -14.29
C TYR A 356 2.65 27.39 -14.21
N LYS A 357 2.79 28.03 -15.38
CA LYS A 357 2.90 29.49 -15.49
C LYS A 357 1.52 30.14 -15.62
N ILE A 358 1.19 30.96 -14.64
CA ILE A 358 -0.04 31.75 -14.62
C ILE A 358 0.37 33.21 -14.69
N GLU A 359 -0.03 33.90 -15.77
CA GLU A 359 0.44 35.25 -16.09
C GLU A 359 1.97 35.29 -16.17
N ASN A 360 2.64 35.99 -15.25
CA ASN A 360 4.09 36.13 -15.22
C ASN A 360 4.76 35.36 -14.07
N LYS A 361 4.02 34.52 -13.34
CA LYS A 361 4.53 33.75 -12.20
C LYS A 361 4.34 32.27 -12.42
N SER A 362 5.25 31.45 -11.93
CA SER A 362 5.15 30.00 -11.92
C SER A 362 4.68 29.53 -10.55
N TYR A 363 3.89 28.47 -10.54
CA TYR A 363 3.38 27.82 -9.33
C TYR A 363 3.57 26.33 -9.46
N ILE A 364 3.80 25.66 -8.34
CA ILE A 364 3.99 24.20 -8.28
C ILE A 364 2.70 23.57 -7.77
N PHE A 365 2.22 22.57 -8.49
CA PHE A 365 1.04 21.80 -8.12
C PHE A 365 1.45 20.33 -7.94
N ASP A 366 0.93 19.69 -6.89
CA ASP A 366 1.13 18.26 -6.68
C ASP A 366 0.21 17.40 -7.58
N GLY A 367 0.29 16.07 -7.41
CA GLY A 367 -0.52 15.11 -8.18
C GLY A 367 -2.02 15.26 -7.97
N ASP A 368 -2.45 15.77 -6.82
CA ASP A 368 -3.86 16.06 -6.51
C ASP A 368 -4.31 17.46 -7.02
N GLY A 369 -3.36 18.23 -7.57
CA GLY A 369 -3.61 19.59 -8.08
C GLY A 369 -3.58 20.68 -7.01
N VAL A 370 -3.11 20.38 -5.80
CA VAL A 370 -2.96 21.38 -4.74
C VAL A 370 -1.71 22.23 -4.97
N MET A 371 -1.88 23.56 -4.99
CA MET A 371 -0.77 24.50 -5.07
C MET A 371 0.12 24.41 -3.85
N GLN A 372 1.40 24.16 -4.06
CA GLN A 372 2.41 24.00 -3.04
C GLN A 372 3.00 25.33 -2.57
N LYS A 373 3.39 25.41 -1.29
CA LYS A 373 4.01 26.61 -0.67
C LYS A 373 5.20 26.24 0.18
N GLY A 374 6.13 27.19 0.30
CA GLY A 374 7.31 27.04 1.15
C GLY A 374 8.54 26.60 0.38
N THR A 375 9.21 25.59 0.86
CA THR A 375 10.27 24.87 0.18
C THR A 375 9.65 23.62 -0.41
N VAL A 376 9.73 23.45 -1.73
CA VAL A 376 9.00 22.42 -2.47
C VAL A 376 9.96 21.59 -3.29
N TRP A 377 9.92 20.28 -3.11
CA TRP A 377 10.65 19.33 -3.94
C TRP A 377 9.80 18.90 -5.13
N TYR A 378 10.34 19.08 -6.35
CA TYR A 378 9.65 18.71 -7.58
C TYR A 378 10.64 18.26 -8.66
N ASN A 379 10.41 17.10 -9.28
CA ASN A 379 11.24 16.53 -10.35
C ASN A 379 12.75 16.55 -10.05
N GLY A 380 13.16 16.08 -8.85
CA GLY A 380 14.56 16.00 -8.47
C GLY A 380 15.21 17.34 -8.17
N LYS A 381 14.44 18.43 -8.04
CA LYS A 381 14.92 19.76 -7.70
C LYS A 381 14.08 20.39 -6.60
N MET A 382 14.70 21.27 -5.84
CA MET A 382 14.03 22.00 -4.78
C MET A 382 13.78 23.46 -5.22
N TYR A 383 12.62 23.99 -4.85
CA TYR A 383 12.18 25.34 -5.18
C TYR A 383 11.74 26.10 -3.95
N LEU A 384 11.88 27.42 -3.95
CA LEU A 384 11.27 28.30 -2.96
C LEU A 384 10.05 29.00 -3.54
N THR A 385 9.00 29.13 -2.74
CA THR A 385 7.84 29.95 -3.12
C THR A 385 7.67 31.13 -2.17
N ASP A 386 7.02 32.18 -2.65
CA ASP A 386 6.55 33.28 -1.83
C ASP A 386 5.33 32.87 -0.97
N ASN A 387 4.83 33.79 -0.14
CA ASN A 387 3.67 33.52 0.71
C ASN A 387 2.38 33.23 -0.07
N ASN A 388 2.34 33.59 -1.34
CA ASN A 388 1.21 33.35 -2.24
C ASN A 388 1.41 32.08 -3.10
N GLY A 389 2.52 31.34 -2.90
CA GLY A 389 2.81 30.10 -3.62
C GLY A 389 3.56 30.30 -4.95
N ALA A 390 3.86 31.54 -5.35
CA ALA A 390 4.60 31.78 -6.56
C ALA A 390 6.08 31.42 -6.38
N VAL A 391 6.66 30.66 -7.32
CA VAL A 391 8.08 30.28 -7.35
C VAL A 391 8.94 31.53 -7.43
N ILE A 392 9.94 31.63 -6.59
CA ILE A 392 10.91 32.70 -6.57
C ILE A 392 11.91 32.45 -7.69
N SER A 393 11.90 33.29 -8.72
CA SER A 393 12.71 33.13 -9.93
C SER A 393 13.90 34.12 -10.05
N THR A 394 14.14 34.91 -9.01
CA THR A 394 15.27 35.83 -8.99
C THR A 394 16.58 35.05 -8.82
N ASN A 395 17.36 34.92 -9.88
CA ASN A 395 18.65 34.24 -9.81
C ASN A 395 19.61 34.94 -8.84
N GLY A 396 20.28 34.16 -7.99
CA GLY A 396 21.25 34.67 -7.03
C GLY A 396 20.83 34.46 -5.58
N TRP A 397 21.42 35.24 -4.70
CA TRP A 397 21.17 35.15 -3.26
C TRP A 397 19.76 35.60 -2.87
N TYR A 398 19.13 34.80 -2.01
CA TYR A 398 17.81 35.09 -1.50
C TYR A 398 17.72 34.81 0.02
N LEU A 399 17.26 35.81 0.77
CA LEU A 399 17.06 35.71 2.22
C LEU A 399 15.58 35.45 2.55
N LYS A 400 15.31 34.35 3.25
CA LYS A 400 13.96 33.99 3.72
C LYS A 400 13.99 33.61 5.19
N LYS A 401 13.27 34.36 6.03
CA LYS A 401 13.15 34.14 7.48
C LYS A 401 14.47 34.07 8.26
N GLY A 402 15.53 34.65 7.74
CA GLY A 402 16.87 34.63 8.34
C GLY A 402 17.83 33.66 7.70
N ASP A 403 17.36 32.76 6.88
CA ASP A 403 18.15 31.77 6.16
C ASP A 403 18.49 32.24 4.75
N TRP A 404 19.74 32.03 4.32
CA TRP A 404 20.20 32.34 3.00
C TRP A 404 20.13 31.13 2.07
N TYR A 405 19.62 31.38 0.86
CA TYR A 405 19.50 30.43 -0.22
C TYR A 405 20.18 31.00 -1.49
N TYR A 406 20.57 30.13 -2.40
CA TYR A 406 20.99 30.54 -3.71
C TYR A 406 20.10 29.95 -4.80
N ILE A 407 19.48 30.83 -5.58
CA ILE A 407 18.54 30.46 -6.63
C ILE A 407 19.29 30.39 -7.97
N ASN A 408 19.19 29.25 -8.64
CA ASN A 408 19.74 29.00 -9.96
C ASN A 408 18.93 29.70 -11.06
N LYS A 409 19.48 29.74 -12.27
CA LYS A 409 18.80 30.34 -13.45
C LYS A 409 17.50 29.68 -13.83
N ASP A 410 17.31 28.41 -13.49
CA ASP A 410 16.08 27.62 -13.70
C ASP A 410 15.08 27.75 -12.56
N SER A 411 15.32 28.66 -11.62
CA SER A 411 14.53 28.91 -10.42
C SER A 411 14.60 27.81 -9.35
N SER A 412 15.36 26.74 -9.54
CA SER A 412 15.67 25.79 -8.47
C SER A 412 16.62 26.43 -7.45
N ILE A 413 16.63 25.93 -6.21
CA ILE A 413 17.67 26.32 -5.24
C ILE A 413 18.79 25.29 -5.23
N VAL A 414 19.96 25.73 -4.83
CA VAL A 414 21.12 24.88 -4.57
C VAL A 414 20.87 24.06 -3.31
N THR A 415 21.11 22.76 -3.38
CA THR A 415 20.89 21.83 -2.24
C THR A 415 21.99 20.80 -2.19
N ASP A 416 22.44 20.43 -1.00
CA ASP A 416 23.42 19.40 -0.71
C ASP A 416 24.68 19.43 -1.59
N GLU A 417 25.16 20.64 -1.88
CA GLU A 417 26.36 20.81 -2.72
C GLU A 417 27.22 22.01 -2.33
N PHE A 418 28.49 21.90 -2.68
CA PHE A 418 29.39 23.05 -2.71
C PHE A 418 29.17 23.88 -3.96
N LYS A 419 29.08 25.19 -3.79
CA LYS A 419 28.94 26.12 -4.92
C LYS A 419 29.91 27.27 -4.83
N GLU A 420 30.64 27.49 -5.93
CA GLU A 420 31.46 28.69 -6.08
C GLU A 420 30.61 29.85 -6.62
N ILE A 421 30.61 30.95 -5.88
CA ILE A 421 29.87 32.17 -6.21
C ILE A 421 30.82 33.35 -6.04
N ASP A 422 31.07 34.10 -7.11
CA ASP A 422 31.96 35.25 -7.14
C ASP A 422 33.38 34.95 -6.55
N GLY A 423 33.93 33.77 -6.90
CA GLY A 423 35.26 33.31 -6.46
C GLY A 423 35.33 32.92 -4.98
N LYS A 424 34.19 32.70 -4.32
CA LYS A 424 34.09 32.22 -2.95
C LYS A 424 33.28 30.92 -2.92
N LEU A 425 33.73 29.97 -2.08
CA LEU A 425 33.07 28.67 -1.93
C LEU A 425 32.09 28.72 -0.78
N TYR A 426 30.88 28.16 -1.01
CA TYR A 426 29.81 28.01 -0.06
C TYR A 426 29.32 26.55 -0.04
N TYR A 427 28.63 26.14 1.03
CA TYR A 427 27.92 24.86 1.10
C TYR A 427 26.45 25.11 1.45
N PHE A 428 25.58 24.41 0.76
CA PHE A 428 24.14 24.44 1.01
C PHE A 428 23.69 23.09 1.51
N GLU A 429 22.91 23.06 2.58
CA GLU A 429 22.37 21.83 3.15
C GLU A 429 21.30 21.24 2.24
N TYR A 430 20.84 20.02 2.56
CA TYR A 430 19.81 19.32 1.78
C TYR A 430 18.49 20.12 1.65
N ASP A 431 18.19 21.00 2.60
CA ASP A 431 17.02 21.90 2.59
C ASP A 431 17.29 23.23 1.85
N GLY A 432 18.50 23.38 1.32
CA GLY A 432 18.95 24.54 0.56
C GLY A 432 19.44 25.71 1.40
N VAL A 433 19.50 25.58 2.72
CA VAL A 433 20.01 26.64 3.60
C VAL A 433 21.53 26.70 3.50
N MET A 434 22.06 27.92 3.30
CA MET A 434 23.51 28.17 3.32
C MET A 434 24.10 27.85 4.70
N LYS A 435 25.11 27.01 4.74
CA LYS A 435 25.80 26.60 5.97
C LYS A 435 26.71 27.69 6.50
N THR A 436 26.71 27.88 7.83
CA THR A 436 27.66 28.72 8.59
C THR A 436 28.24 27.94 9.76
N GLY A 437 29.42 28.32 10.26
CA GLY A 437 30.11 27.65 11.35
C GLY A 437 30.80 26.36 10.97
N ASP A 438 31.01 25.49 11.94
CA ASP A 438 31.65 24.16 11.74
C ASP A 438 30.65 23.15 11.23
N PHE A 439 31.07 22.34 10.24
CA PHE A 439 30.28 21.21 9.74
C PHE A 439 31.18 20.11 9.15
N TYR A 440 30.60 18.93 8.98
CA TYR A 440 31.28 17.74 8.45
C TYR A 440 30.52 17.20 7.24
N ILE A 441 31.26 16.83 6.20
CA ILE A 441 30.74 16.12 5.03
C ILE A 441 31.33 14.72 5.05
N TYR A 442 30.47 13.72 5.07
CA TYR A 442 30.85 12.30 5.00
C TYR A 442 31.02 11.88 3.54
N ASP A 443 32.16 11.26 3.27
CA ASP A 443 32.45 10.64 1.99
C ASP A 443 32.27 9.13 2.13
N SER A 444 31.20 8.60 1.51
CA SER A 444 30.85 7.19 1.57
C SER A 444 31.84 6.27 0.82
N GLU A 445 32.57 6.80 -0.17
CA GLU A 445 33.55 6.01 -0.93
C GLU A 445 34.83 5.75 -0.11
N THR A 446 35.23 6.71 0.71
CA THR A 446 36.44 6.62 1.53
C THR A 446 36.16 6.26 2.99
N GLY A 447 34.88 6.29 3.44
CA GLY A 447 34.50 6.09 4.82
C GLY A 447 34.99 7.17 5.78
N THR A 448 35.33 8.36 5.28
CA THR A 448 35.92 9.45 6.06
C THR A 448 35.04 10.69 6.07
N SER A 449 35.12 11.49 7.14
CA SER A 449 34.49 12.80 7.19
C SER A 449 35.51 13.90 7.09
N LYS A 450 35.21 14.89 6.27
CA LYS A 450 36.01 16.10 6.14
C LYS A 450 35.35 17.26 6.88
N ARG A 451 36.11 17.94 7.75
CA ARG A 451 35.64 19.12 8.47
C ARG A 451 35.81 20.38 7.66
N TYR A 452 34.79 21.21 7.65
CA TYR A 452 34.77 22.53 7.04
C TYR A 452 34.39 23.59 8.08
N TYR A 453 34.83 24.83 7.83
CA TYR A 453 34.38 25.99 8.58
C TYR A 453 33.96 27.07 7.60
N ALA A 454 32.70 27.52 7.70
CA ALA A 454 32.20 28.68 6.99
C ALA A 454 32.07 29.88 7.96
N ASP A 455 32.46 31.06 7.54
CA ASP A 455 32.31 32.27 8.32
C ASP A 455 30.81 32.67 8.48
N GLU A 456 30.54 33.75 9.20
CA GLU A 456 29.19 34.28 9.42
C GLU A 456 28.43 34.64 8.13
N ASN A 457 29.16 34.85 7.03
CA ASN A 457 28.61 35.11 5.69
C ASN A 457 28.55 33.83 4.84
N GLY A 458 28.84 32.67 5.41
CA GLY A 458 28.77 31.35 4.76
C GLY A 458 29.99 31.02 3.90
N LYS A 459 31.00 31.94 3.78
CA LYS A 459 32.19 31.66 3.01
C LYS A 459 33.04 30.60 3.69
N ILE A 460 33.36 29.52 2.96
CA ILE A 460 34.26 28.48 3.45
C ILE A 460 35.68 29.00 3.51
N THR A 461 36.25 29.01 4.73
CA THR A 461 37.58 29.58 5.00
C THR A 461 38.56 28.51 5.44
N ARG A 462 38.12 27.32 5.84
CA ARG A 462 38.99 26.21 6.24
C ARG A 462 38.35 24.88 5.86
N ASN A 463 39.17 23.94 5.39
CA ASN A 463 38.82 22.55 5.08
C ASN A 463 39.97 21.64 5.54
N ASP A 464 39.73 20.87 6.61
CA ASP A 464 40.70 19.93 7.16
C ASP A 464 40.12 18.50 7.10
N TRP A 465 40.95 17.51 6.75
CA TRP A 465 40.57 16.12 6.81
C TRP A 465 40.56 15.64 8.25
N TYR A 466 39.48 15.01 8.67
CA TYR A 466 39.37 14.35 9.95
C TYR A 466 39.02 12.89 9.71
N GLN A 467 39.88 11.98 10.20
CA GLN A 467 39.56 10.56 10.23
C GLN A 467 38.74 10.32 11.50
N VAL A 468 37.44 10.06 11.37
CA VAL A 468 36.64 9.57 12.48
C VAL A 468 36.94 8.09 12.61
N GLY A 469 37.68 7.72 13.67
CA GLY A 469 37.90 6.31 14.00
C GLY A 469 36.55 5.65 14.27
N VAL A 470 36.32 4.51 13.63
CA VAL A 470 35.25 3.60 14.00
C VAL A 470 35.80 2.83 15.21
N ASP A 471 35.29 3.15 16.42
CA ASP A 471 35.49 2.31 17.62
C ASP A 471 34.46 1.18 17.59
#